data_16c6af753fbd1cd84cb72bc13c9b37ec
#
_entry.id   16c6af753fbd1cd84cb72bc13c9b37ec
#
_cell.length_a   1.000
_cell.length_b   1.000
_cell.length_c   1.000
_cell.angle_alpha   90.00
_cell.angle_beta   90.00
_cell.angle_gamma   90.00
#
_symmetry.space_group_name_H-M   'P 1'
#
loop_
_entity.id
_entity.type
_entity.pdbx_description
1 polymer ?
#
loop_
_entity_poly.entity_id
_entity_poly.type
_entity_poly.pdbx_seq_one_letter_code
_entity_poly.pdbx_strand_id
1 'polypeptide(L)'
;MMKLNIKISVLLAFFLTLTSCNKEERLEPLIQNPSVNKILPLGASRVEGARPKFESFRYELWKELKANSWTFDFIGTQSDNASYPRYKNEEFDIDHEGRGGYTSDKIIAGLNNWLNQTGSPDIVLFSSPGGNDILIGRDYNQVLFNINMIIDMLQADNPNVTIIIEQPAEGRSDFMTKAYTSAFNQLQQDVLTIADKQTTPISKVIAVDMFTGFKDNYLHDGVHYNKSGADFIAHRYYQVLKDVLE
;
A
#
# COMPACT_ATOMS: atom_id res chain seq x y z
N MET A 1 83.59 12.57 24.12
CA MET A 1 82.21 12.99 24.50
C MET A 1 81.40 13.17 23.25
N MET A 2 80.63 12.15 22.88
CA MET A 2 79.76 12.15 21.71
C MET A 2 78.32 12.47 22.17
N LYS A 3 77.72 13.54 21.67
CA LYS A 3 76.36 13.89 21.96
C LYS A 3 75.49 13.21 20.91
N LEU A 4 74.63 12.31 21.38
CA LEU A 4 73.62 11.60 20.56
C LEU A 4 72.37 12.47 20.45
N ASN A 5 72.04 12.95 19.23
CA ASN A 5 70.81 13.66 18.94
C ASN A 5 69.73 12.67 18.51
N ILE A 6 68.76 12.43 19.38
CA ILE A 6 67.55 11.66 19.06
C ILE A 6 66.52 12.59 18.40
N LYS A 7 66.26 12.38 17.14
CA LYS A 7 65.09 13.01 16.45
C LYS A 7 63.84 12.19 16.70
N ILE A 8 62.90 12.76 17.43
CA ILE A 8 61.56 12.19 17.63
C ILE A 8 60.73 12.61 16.45
N SER A 9 60.37 11.64 15.57
CA SER A 9 59.38 11.83 14.53
C SER A 9 58.00 11.55 15.11
N VAL A 10 57.17 12.59 15.21
CA VAL A 10 55.76 12.46 15.59
C VAL A 10 54.99 12.05 14.34
N LEU A 11 54.51 10.80 14.37
CA LEU A 11 53.61 10.27 13.32
C LEU A 11 52.18 10.67 13.65
N LEU A 12 51.66 11.65 12.92
CA LEU A 12 50.26 12.12 13.06
C LEU A 12 49.32 11.13 12.33
N ALA A 13 48.71 10.22 13.09
CA ALA A 13 47.71 9.31 12.56
C ALA A 13 46.39 10.07 12.32
N PHE A 14 46.08 10.29 11.06
CA PHE A 14 44.79 10.88 10.65
C PHE A 14 43.72 9.81 10.73
N PHE A 15 42.88 9.82 11.77
CA PHE A 15 41.70 8.98 11.87
C PHE A 15 40.61 9.57 10.96
N LEU A 16 40.44 8.99 9.77
CA LEU A 16 39.26 9.21 8.94
C LEU A 16 38.07 8.47 9.59
N THR A 17 37.24 9.19 10.33
CA THR A 17 35.95 8.70 10.75
C THR A 17 35.03 8.70 9.52
N LEU A 18 34.82 7.52 8.95
CA LEU A 18 33.73 7.28 7.99
C LEU A 18 32.41 7.39 8.76
N THR A 19 31.79 8.54 8.72
CA THR A 19 30.39 8.68 9.10
C THR A 19 29.56 7.95 8.03
N SER A 20 29.24 6.68 8.29
CA SER A 20 28.19 5.96 7.59
C SER A 20 26.89 6.71 7.89
N CYS A 21 26.35 7.40 6.92
CA CYS A 21 24.94 7.82 6.96
C CYS A 21 24.09 6.53 6.85
N ASN A 22 23.87 5.87 7.97
CA ASN A 22 22.71 5.01 8.08
C ASN A 22 21.50 5.95 7.93
N LYS A 23 20.67 5.77 6.90
CA LYS A 23 19.30 6.22 6.95
C LYS A 23 18.71 5.53 8.19
N GLU A 24 18.60 6.27 9.28
CA GLU A 24 17.80 5.80 10.40
C GLU A 24 16.40 5.57 9.87
N GLU A 25 15.95 4.33 9.91
CA GLU A 25 14.52 4.03 9.80
C GLU A 25 13.84 4.91 10.84
N ARG A 26 12.85 5.64 10.41
CA ARG A 26 12.11 6.59 11.23
C ARG A 26 11.47 5.83 12.39
N LEU A 27 12.07 5.88 13.56
CA LEU A 27 11.61 5.21 14.79
C LEU A 27 10.56 6.02 15.56
N GLU A 28 10.32 7.27 15.15
CA GLU A 28 9.33 8.12 15.79
C GLU A 28 7.96 7.86 15.15
N PRO A 29 6.90 7.71 15.96
CA PRO A 29 5.54 7.70 15.43
C PRO A 29 5.31 8.97 14.62
N LEU A 30 4.79 8.83 13.41
CA LEU A 30 4.34 10.00 12.63
C LEU A 30 3.33 10.74 13.50
N ILE A 31 3.57 12.05 13.73
CA ILE A 31 2.64 12.87 14.50
C ILE A 31 1.32 12.81 13.74
N GLN A 32 0.36 12.09 14.32
CA GLN A 32 -0.98 12.02 13.76
C GLN A 32 -1.58 13.42 13.90
N ASN A 33 -1.74 14.10 12.78
CA ASN A 33 -2.71 15.16 12.74
C ASN A 33 -4.06 14.54 13.14
N PRO A 34 -4.88 15.22 13.97
CA PRO A 34 -6.25 14.82 14.19
C PRO A 34 -7.03 15.05 12.89
N SER A 35 -6.72 14.23 11.88
CA SER A 35 -7.35 14.30 10.58
C SER A 35 -8.65 13.50 10.63
N VAL A 36 -9.67 14.08 10.03
CA VAL A 36 -10.89 13.37 9.68
C VAL A 36 -10.57 12.50 8.45
N ASN A 37 -11.08 11.28 8.40
CA ASN A 37 -10.88 10.35 7.28
C ASN A 37 -9.39 9.94 7.08
N LYS A 38 -8.80 9.27 8.06
CA LYS A 38 -7.49 8.62 7.90
C LYS A 38 -7.64 7.39 7.01
N ILE A 39 -7.10 7.46 5.80
CA ILE A 39 -7.20 6.41 4.79
C ILE A 39 -5.87 5.66 4.71
N LEU A 40 -5.89 4.35 4.94
CA LEU A 40 -4.74 3.47 4.78
C LEU A 40 -4.80 2.74 3.42
N PRO A 41 -4.02 3.14 2.40
CA PRO A 41 -3.84 2.32 1.21
C PRO A 41 -2.96 1.11 1.54
N LEU A 42 -3.58 -0.08 1.66
CA LEU A 42 -2.92 -1.33 2.09
C LEU A 42 -2.82 -2.31 0.91
N GLY A 43 -1.64 -2.89 0.69
CA GLY A 43 -1.45 -3.93 -0.32
C GLY A 43 0.00 -4.14 -0.75
N ALA A 44 0.19 -4.48 -2.02
CA ALA A 44 1.50 -4.78 -2.59
C ALA A 44 1.95 -3.70 -3.61
N SER A 45 2.58 -4.11 -4.71
CA SER A 45 3.13 -3.20 -5.72
C SER A 45 2.10 -2.30 -6.41
N ARG A 46 0.85 -2.72 -6.52
CA ARG A 46 -0.23 -1.88 -7.08
C ARG A 46 -0.58 -0.69 -6.18
N VAL A 47 -0.32 -0.81 -4.87
CA VAL A 47 -0.40 0.31 -3.92
C VAL A 47 0.91 1.09 -3.88
N GLU A 48 2.06 0.42 -3.79
CA GLU A 48 3.37 1.06 -3.72
C GLU A 48 3.63 1.96 -4.93
N GLY A 49 3.42 1.43 -6.15
CA GLY A 49 3.85 2.09 -7.38
C GLY A 49 5.37 2.02 -7.58
N ALA A 50 5.83 2.43 -8.75
CA ALA A 50 7.25 2.61 -9.05
C ALA A 50 7.42 3.60 -10.21
N ARG A 51 6.86 4.78 -10.07
CA ARG A 51 6.90 5.84 -11.08
C ARG A 51 8.35 6.23 -11.42
N PRO A 52 8.71 6.41 -12.70
CA PRO A 52 7.83 6.46 -13.88
C PRO A 52 7.56 5.10 -14.54
N LYS A 53 8.06 4.00 -13.98
CA LYS A 53 7.96 2.67 -14.60
C LYS A 53 6.52 2.18 -14.64
N PHE A 54 5.84 2.21 -13.52
CA PHE A 54 4.41 1.90 -13.42
C PHE A 54 3.76 2.75 -12.34
N GLU A 55 2.44 2.91 -12.43
CA GLU A 55 1.70 3.79 -11.54
C GLU A 55 1.04 3.05 -10.38
N SER A 56 0.80 3.79 -9.27
CA SER A 56 -0.19 3.44 -8.26
C SER A 56 -1.45 4.26 -8.50
N PHE A 57 -2.60 3.77 -8.07
CA PHE A 57 -3.86 4.50 -8.13
C PHE A 57 -3.90 5.70 -7.15
N ARG A 58 -3.02 5.75 -6.14
CA ARG A 58 -3.08 6.71 -5.02
C ARG A 58 -3.06 8.17 -5.47
N TYR A 59 -2.18 8.54 -6.40
CA TYR A 59 -2.08 9.92 -6.88
C TYR A 59 -3.35 10.36 -7.65
N GLU A 60 -3.90 9.49 -8.48
CA GLU A 60 -5.12 9.80 -9.23
C GLU A 60 -6.33 9.90 -8.28
N LEU A 61 -6.44 9.01 -7.30
CA LEU A 61 -7.46 9.06 -6.25
C LEU A 61 -7.33 10.33 -5.41
N TRP A 62 -6.12 10.67 -4.97
CA TRP A 62 -5.87 11.88 -4.21
C TRP A 62 -6.34 13.14 -4.97
N LYS A 63 -6.06 13.22 -6.29
CA LYS A 63 -6.55 14.32 -7.12
C LYS A 63 -8.07 14.36 -7.20
N GLU A 64 -8.73 13.21 -7.34
CA GLU A 64 -10.19 13.14 -7.43
C GLU A 64 -10.84 13.58 -6.11
N LEU A 65 -10.30 13.14 -4.96
CA LEU A 65 -10.72 13.59 -3.63
C LEU A 65 -10.52 15.11 -3.45
N LYS A 66 -9.35 15.64 -3.79
CA LYS A 66 -9.07 17.08 -3.75
C LYS A 66 -9.92 17.90 -4.73
N ALA A 67 -10.25 17.34 -5.90
CA ALA A 67 -11.14 17.98 -6.86
C ALA A 67 -12.53 18.23 -6.28
N ASN A 68 -13.00 17.33 -5.44
CA ASN A 68 -14.32 17.36 -4.78
C ASN A 68 -14.28 17.91 -3.35
N SER A 69 -13.15 18.53 -2.95
CA SER A 69 -12.99 19.23 -1.68
C SER A 69 -13.12 18.37 -0.43
N TRP A 70 -12.81 17.07 -0.52
CA TRP A 70 -12.76 16.19 0.64
C TRP A 70 -11.56 16.52 1.52
N THR A 71 -11.77 16.44 2.83
CA THR A 71 -10.71 16.46 3.84
C THR A 71 -10.37 15.02 4.19
N PHE A 72 -9.11 14.64 4.05
CA PHE A 72 -8.61 13.29 4.33
C PHE A 72 -7.09 13.32 4.50
N ASP A 73 -6.55 12.22 4.98
CA ASP A 73 -5.14 12.00 5.23
C ASP A 73 -4.79 10.55 4.79
N PHE A 74 -3.87 10.39 3.85
CA PHE A 74 -3.32 9.07 3.58
C PHE A 74 -2.32 8.75 4.67
N ILE A 75 -2.44 7.58 5.28
CA ILE A 75 -1.53 7.11 6.31
C ILE A 75 -0.81 5.83 5.88
N GLY A 76 0.36 5.60 6.44
CA GLY A 76 1.18 4.41 6.20
C GLY A 76 2.61 4.62 6.64
N THR A 77 3.37 3.52 6.79
CA THR A 77 4.79 3.58 7.16
C THR A 77 5.71 3.70 5.95
N GLN A 78 5.15 3.64 4.74
CA GLN A 78 5.86 3.78 3.49
C GLN A 78 5.58 5.15 2.88
N SER A 79 6.57 5.65 2.15
CA SER A 79 6.44 6.78 1.24
C SER A 79 7.26 6.49 0.00
N ASP A 80 6.86 7.00 -1.16
CA ASP A 80 7.67 6.84 -2.35
C ASP A 80 8.53 8.09 -2.64
N ASN A 81 9.63 7.90 -3.40
CA ASN A 81 10.51 8.98 -3.80
C ASN A 81 10.21 9.49 -5.22
N ALA A 82 9.05 9.14 -5.79
CA ALA A 82 8.68 9.58 -7.12
C ALA A 82 8.30 11.06 -7.14
N SER A 83 8.49 11.67 -8.30
CA SER A 83 8.06 13.05 -8.52
C SER A 83 6.61 13.07 -9.01
N TYR A 84 5.78 13.82 -8.30
CA TYR A 84 4.38 14.04 -8.66
C TYR A 84 4.14 15.52 -8.94
N PRO A 85 3.40 15.87 -10.01
CA PRO A 85 2.98 17.24 -10.22
C PRO A 85 2.09 17.73 -9.08
N ARG A 86 2.24 19.00 -8.72
CA ARG A 86 1.29 19.62 -7.79
C ARG A 86 -0.10 19.73 -8.43
N TYR A 87 -1.12 19.55 -7.61
CA TYR A 87 -2.51 19.74 -8.02
C TYR A 87 -3.18 20.76 -7.11
N LYS A 88 -3.84 21.77 -7.67
CA LYS A 88 -4.43 22.90 -6.91
C LYS A 88 -3.43 23.57 -5.94
N ASN A 89 -2.15 23.65 -6.32
CA ASN A 89 -1.04 24.15 -5.49
C ASN A 89 -0.70 23.30 -4.25
N GLU A 90 -1.27 22.12 -4.12
CA GLU A 90 -0.96 21.15 -3.06
C GLU A 90 0.02 20.09 -3.58
N GLU A 91 0.83 19.57 -2.67
CA GLU A 91 1.69 18.41 -2.92
C GLU A 91 0.91 17.14 -2.65
N PHE A 92 1.23 16.08 -3.38
CA PHE A 92 0.62 14.78 -3.19
C PHE A 92 0.99 14.23 -1.82
N ASP A 93 0.00 13.72 -1.10
CA ASP A 93 0.18 12.96 0.12
C ASP A 93 0.70 11.56 -0.25
N ILE A 94 1.98 11.32 0.01
CA ILE A 94 2.71 10.14 -0.46
C ILE A 94 2.64 8.93 0.47
N ASP A 95 1.98 9.05 1.63
CA ASP A 95 1.95 8.00 2.64
C ASP A 95 1.11 6.80 2.20
N HIS A 96 1.58 5.58 2.52
CA HIS A 96 0.91 4.34 2.16
C HIS A 96 1.46 3.13 2.92
N GLU A 97 0.77 1.99 2.82
CA GLU A 97 1.24 0.68 3.29
C GLU A 97 1.30 -0.34 2.12
N GLY A 98 1.73 0.10 0.96
CA GLY A 98 2.03 -0.75 -0.19
C GLY A 98 3.45 -1.28 -0.13
N ARG A 99 3.64 -2.59 -0.30
CA ARG A 99 4.96 -3.24 -0.28
C ARG A 99 5.10 -4.22 -1.44
N GLY A 100 5.93 -3.85 -2.41
CA GLY A 100 6.14 -4.62 -3.63
C GLY A 100 6.47 -6.09 -3.39
N GLY A 101 5.76 -6.99 -4.06
CA GLY A 101 5.95 -8.43 -3.94
C GLY A 101 5.45 -9.05 -2.61
N TYR A 102 4.77 -8.29 -1.74
CA TYR A 102 4.23 -8.87 -0.51
C TYR A 102 3.04 -9.78 -0.82
N THR A 103 3.04 -10.91 -0.13
CA THR A 103 1.94 -11.86 -0.01
C THR A 103 1.15 -11.59 1.26
N SER A 104 -0.02 -12.15 1.38
CA SER A 104 -0.91 -11.94 2.53
C SER A 104 -0.29 -12.29 3.88
N ASP A 105 0.53 -13.35 3.96
CA ASP A 105 1.26 -13.71 5.18
C ASP A 105 2.30 -12.66 5.59
N LYS A 106 2.96 -12.02 4.63
CA LYS A 106 3.90 -10.93 4.92
C LYS A 106 3.17 -9.68 5.41
N ILE A 107 1.98 -9.40 4.88
CA ILE A 107 1.11 -8.32 5.38
C ILE A 107 0.71 -8.62 6.83
N ILE A 108 0.22 -9.84 7.13
CA ILE A 108 -0.12 -10.26 8.50
C ILE A 108 1.06 -10.06 9.46
N ALA A 109 2.26 -10.48 9.04
CA ALA A 109 3.46 -10.37 9.89
C ALA A 109 3.84 -8.93 10.25
N GLY A 110 3.54 -7.95 9.39
CA GLY A 110 3.90 -6.55 9.60
C GLY A 110 2.78 -5.67 10.17
N LEU A 111 1.51 -6.03 9.94
CA LEU A 111 0.36 -5.14 10.06
C LEU A 111 0.24 -4.49 11.46
N ASN A 112 0.32 -5.25 12.54
CA ASN A 112 0.23 -4.69 13.89
C ASN A 112 1.34 -3.65 14.17
N ASN A 113 2.56 -3.92 13.70
CA ASN A 113 3.65 -2.98 13.87
C ASN A 113 3.44 -1.69 13.07
N TRP A 114 2.87 -1.78 11.86
CA TRP A 114 2.57 -0.62 11.02
C TRP A 114 1.45 0.22 11.63
N LEU A 115 0.35 -0.40 12.08
CA LEU A 115 -0.77 0.27 12.76
C LEU A 115 -0.31 0.98 14.04
N ASN A 116 0.60 0.38 14.80
CA ASN A 116 1.20 1.03 15.98
C ASN A 116 2.03 2.27 15.64
N GLN A 117 2.61 2.34 14.45
CA GLN A 117 3.42 3.47 14.00
C GLN A 117 2.57 4.60 13.40
N THR A 118 1.54 4.26 12.63
CA THR A 118 0.71 5.23 11.90
C THR A 118 -0.57 5.61 12.63
N GLY A 119 -0.95 4.80 13.61
CA GLY A 119 -2.24 4.86 14.26
C GLY A 119 -3.35 4.20 13.46
N SER A 120 -4.49 4.06 14.12
CA SER A 120 -5.66 3.37 13.59
C SER A 120 -6.27 4.11 12.41
N PRO A 121 -6.47 3.48 11.25
CA PRO A 121 -7.18 4.06 10.12
C PRO A 121 -8.70 4.15 10.40
N ASP A 122 -9.35 5.16 9.80
CA ASP A 122 -10.80 5.23 9.71
C ASP A 122 -11.30 4.42 8.51
N ILE A 123 -10.51 4.42 7.43
CA ILE A 123 -10.81 3.71 6.17
C ILE A 123 -9.57 2.96 5.70
N VAL A 124 -9.75 1.72 5.25
CA VAL A 124 -8.68 0.92 4.61
C VAL A 124 -9.05 0.65 3.16
N LEU A 125 -8.13 0.93 2.23
CA LEU A 125 -8.23 0.49 0.84
C LEU A 125 -7.40 -0.77 0.67
N PHE A 126 -8.03 -1.94 0.85
CA PHE A 126 -7.33 -3.23 0.75
C PHE A 126 -7.26 -3.67 -0.71
N SER A 127 -6.16 -3.30 -1.35
CA SER A 127 -5.93 -3.49 -2.78
C SER A 127 -5.38 -4.86 -3.11
N SER A 128 -5.95 -5.48 -4.13
CA SER A 128 -5.52 -6.74 -4.74
C SER A 128 -5.24 -7.85 -3.70
N PRO A 129 -6.22 -8.11 -2.78
CA PRO A 129 -6.04 -9.08 -1.69
C PRO A 129 -5.69 -10.46 -2.27
N GLY A 130 -4.59 -11.06 -1.79
CA GLY A 130 -4.15 -12.39 -2.23
C GLY A 130 -3.62 -12.49 -3.66
N GLY A 131 -3.53 -11.39 -4.41
CA GLY A 131 -3.07 -11.43 -5.82
C GLY A 131 -1.69 -12.06 -5.97
N ASN A 132 -0.71 -11.63 -5.19
CA ASN A 132 0.63 -12.23 -5.21
C ASN A 132 0.65 -13.68 -4.71
N ASP A 133 -0.23 -14.03 -3.78
CA ASP A 133 -0.36 -15.41 -3.30
C ASP A 133 -0.79 -16.36 -4.41
N ILE A 134 -1.77 -15.96 -5.22
CA ILE A 134 -2.21 -16.71 -6.41
C ILE A 134 -1.06 -16.85 -7.41
N LEU A 135 -0.34 -15.77 -7.69
CA LEU A 135 0.75 -15.77 -8.68
C LEU A 135 1.93 -16.67 -8.28
N ILE A 136 2.16 -16.88 -6.98
CA ILE A 136 3.18 -17.83 -6.50
C ILE A 136 2.63 -19.25 -6.26
N GLY A 137 1.35 -19.50 -6.55
CA GLY A 137 0.71 -20.81 -6.39
C GLY A 137 0.45 -21.23 -4.94
N ARG A 138 0.19 -20.29 -4.04
CA ARG A 138 -0.22 -20.59 -2.66
C ARG A 138 -1.52 -21.37 -2.64
N ASP A 139 -1.67 -22.27 -1.65
CA ASP A 139 -2.95 -22.93 -1.41
C ASP A 139 -4.08 -21.90 -1.27
N TYR A 140 -5.14 -22.09 -2.04
CA TYR A 140 -6.22 -21.11 -2.16
C TYR A 140 -6.99 -20.89 -0.85
N ASN A 141 -7.19 -21.97 -0.05
CA ASN A 141 -7.84 -21.82 1.25
C ASN A 141 -6.99 -21.01 2.23
N GLN A 142 -5.64 -21.14 2.11
CA GLN A 142 -4.73 -20.30 2.90
C GLN A 142 -4.81 -18.83 2.47
N VAL A 143 -5.01 -18.54 1.17
CA VAL A 143 -5.24 -17.17 0.70
C VAL A 143 -6.48 -16.57 1.36
N LEU A 144 -7.61 -17.27 1.32
CA LEU A 144 -8.86 -16.83 1.94
C LEU A 144 -8.73 -16.67 3.45
N PHE A 145 -8.07 -17.62 4.12
CA PHE A 145 -7.80 -17.52 5.56
C PHE A 145 -6.99 -16.27 5.89
N ASN A 146 -5.95 -15.99 5.14
CA ASN A 146 -5.09 -14.83 5.37
C ASN A 146 -5.83 -13.50 5.12
N ILE A 147 -6.69 -13.42 4.10
CA ILE A 147 -7.51 -12.23 3.84
C ILE A 147 -8.44 -11.95 5.03
N ASN A 148 -9.14 -12.98 5.54
CA ASN A 148 -9.99 -12.83 6.72
C ASN A 148 -9.16 -12.41 7.95
N MET A 149 -7.99 -13.01 8.18
CA MET A 149 -7.10 -12.64 9.28
C MET A 149 -6.68 -11.17 9.22
N ILE A 150 -6.37 -10.63 8.04
CA ILE A 150 -6.03 -9.21 7.86
C ILE A 150 -7.21 -8.32 8.25
N ILE A 151 -8.43 -8.67 7.83
CA ILE A 151 -9.64 -7.92 8.18
C ILE A 151 -9.88 -7.98 9.70
N ASP A 152 -9.76 -9.16 10.32
CA ASP A 152 -9.91 -9.34 11.77
C ASP A 152 -8.89 -8.47 12.53
N MET A 153 -7.64 -8.40 12.08
CA MET A 153 -6.61 -7.55 12.70
C MET A 153 -6.94 -6.06 12.58
N LEU A 154 -7.44 -5.60 11.45
CA LEU A 154 -7.85 -4.21 11.25
C LEU A 154 -9.05 -3.83 12.12
N GLN A 155 -10.04 -4.71 12.25
CA GLN A 155 -11.21 -4.52 13.11
C GLN A 155 -10.86 -4.62 14.60
N ALA A 156 -9.85 -5.41 14.96
CA ALA A 156 -9.34 -5.45 16.32
C ALA A 156 -8.60 -4.16 16.72
N ASP A 157 -7.89 -3.53 15.77
CA ASP A 157 -7.22 -2.26 15.96
C ASP A 157 -8.22 -1.08 16.05
N ASN A 158 -9.15 -1.00 15.10
CA ASN A 158 -10.25 -0.03 15.10
C ASN A 158 -11.60 -0.72 14.86
N PRO A 159 -12.42 -0.94 15.90
CA PRO A 159 -13.73 -1.58 15.74
C PRO A 159 -14.73 -0.81 14.85
N ASN A 160 -14.46 0.44 14.51
CA ASN A 160 -15.30 1.27 13.65
C ASN A 160 -14.72 1.41 12.22
N VAL A 161 -13.62 0.73 11.90
CA VAL A 161 -12.96 0.86 10.60
C VAL A 161 -13.89 0.48 9.46
N THR A 162 -13.89 1.26 8.38
CA THR A 162 -14.48 0.86 7.10
C THR A 162 -13.41 0.29 6.19
N ILE A 163 -13.58 -0.95 5.75
CA ILE A 163 -12.63 -1.65 4.86
C ILE A 163 -13.23 -1.76 3.47
N ILE A 164 -12.62 -1.10 2.50
CA ILE A 164 -12.98 -1.21 1.08
C ILE A 164 -12.02 -2.23 0.46
N ILE A 165 -12.54 -3.43 0.16
CA ILE A 165 -11.76 -4.54 -0.36
C ILE A 165 -12.01 -4.74 -1.85
N GLU A 166 -10.95 -4.85 -2.64
CA GLU A 166 -11.06 -5.07 -4.09
C GLU A 166 -11.51 -6.49 -4.44
N GLN A 167 -12.52 -6.60 -5.32
CA GLN A 167 -12.60 -7.72 -6.24
C GLN A 167 -11.53 -7.45 -7.32
N PRO A 168 -10.36 -8.11 -7.27
CA PRO A 168 -9.19 -7.60 -7.96
C PRO A 168 -9.31 -7.69 -9.49
N ALA A 169 -8.82 -6.66 -10.18
CA ALA A 169 -8.54 -6.75 -11.62
C ALA A 169 -7.44 -7.77 -11.87
N GLU A 170 -7.61 -8.57 -12.92
CA GLU A 170 -6.64 -9.57 -13.35
C GLU A 170 -5.34 -8.94 -13.88
N GLY A 171 -4.38 -9.76 -14.21
CA GLY A 171 -3.22 -9.40 -15.02
C GLY A 171 -3.58 -9.33 -16.50
N ARG A 172 -2.61 -8.91 -17.32
CA ARG A 172 -2.76 -8.85 -18.78
C ARG A 172 -3.00 -10.25 -19.37
N SER A 173 -3.84 -10.36 -20.36
CA SER A 173 -4.30 -11.66 -20.90
C SER A 173 -3.17 -12.57 -21.39
N ASP A 174 -2.08 -12.00 -21.92
CA ASP A 174 -0.89 -12.76 -22.35
C ASP A 174 -0.01 -13.25 -21.18
N PHE A 175 -0.17 -12.68 -20.00
CA PHE A 175 0.50 -13.11 -18.77
C PHE A 175 -0.33 -14.15 -17.99
N MET A 176 -1.66 -14.05 -18.07
CA MET A 176 -2.59 -14.88 -17.29
C MET A 176 -2.66 -16.31 -17.85
N THR A 177 -2.34 -17.29 -17.02
CA THR A 177 -2.60 -18.71 -17.30
C THR A 177 -4.05 -19.06 -16.97
N LYS A 178 -4.56 -20.20 -17.49
CA LYS A 178 -5.90 -20.70 -17.11
C LYS A 178 -6.06 -20.86 -15.58
N ALA A 179 -4.99 -21.29 -14.91
CA ALA A 179 -5.01 -21.47 -13.45
C ALA A 179 -5.13 -20.12 -12.73
N TYR A 180 -4.37 -19.11 -13.15
CA TYR A 180 -4.46 -17.77 -12.57
C TYR A 180 -5.84 -17.15 -12.80
N THR A 181 -6.33 -17.16 -14.03
CA THR A 181 -7.67 -16.66 -14.37
C THR A 181 -8.76 -17.34 -13.53
N SER A 182 -8.71 -18.69 -13.41
CA SER A 182 -9.68 -19.42 -12.60
C SER A 182 -9.62 -18.99 -11.11
N ALA A 183 -8.41 -18.83 -10.55
CA ALA A 183 -8.24 -18.42 -9.16
C ALA A 183 -8.66 -16.97 -8.92
N PHE A 184 -8.37 -16.05 -9.85
CA PHE A 184 -8.82 -14.66 -9.77
C PHE A 184 -10.35 -14.55 -9.87
N ASN A 185 -10.98 -15.27 -10.80
CA ASN A 185 -12.44 -15.31 -10.93
C ASN A 185 -13.11 -15.84 -9.66
N GLN A 186 -12.52 -16.88 -9.05
CA GLN A 186 -13.02 -17.40 -7.77
C GLN A 186 -12.85 -16.37 -6.66
N LEU A 187 -11.68 -15.71 -6.57
CA LEU A 187 -11.41 -14.70 -5.55
C LEU A 187 -12.35 -13.51 -5.65
N GLN A 188 -12.70 -13.06 -6.87
CA GLN A 188 -13.69 -12.00 -7.07
C GLN A 188 -15.05 -12.35 -6.46
N GLN A 189 -15.48 -13.61 -6.55
CA GLN A 189 -16.72 -14.06 -5.91
C GLN A 189 -16.59 -14.23 -4.40
N ASP A 190 -15.46 -14.77 -3.96
CA ASP A 190 -15.22 -14.99 -2.52
C ASP A 190 -15.06 -13.67 -1.75
N VAL A 191 -14.54 -12.61 -2.38
CA VAL A 191 -14.48 -11.26 -1.78
C VAL A 191 -15.87 -10.73 -1.44
N LEU A 192 -16.88 -10.98 -2.25
CA LEU A 192 -18.29 -10.61 -1.93
C LEU A 192 -18.76 -11.34 -0.67
N THR A 193 -18.46 -12.63 -0.58
CA THR A 193 -18.82 -13.46 0.58
C THR A 193 -18.06 -13.03 1.84
N ILE A 194 -16.77 -12.68 1.69
CA ILE A 194 -15.94 -12.16 2.80
C ILE A 194 -16.51 -10.83 3.29
N ALA A 195 -16.81 -9.90 2.38
CA ALA A 195 -17.34 -8.59 2.73
C ALA A 195 -18.67 -8.70 3.51
N ASP A 196 -19.57 -9.57 3.07
CA ASP A 196 -20.84 -9.83 3.75
C ASP A 196 -20.61 -10.41 5.17
N LYS A 197 -19.77 -11.43 5.29
CA LYS A 197 -19.52 -12.12 6.57
C LYS A 197 -18.72 -11.31 7.58
N GLN A 198 -17.81 -10.47 7.12
CA GLN A 198 -16.92 -9.65 7.95
C GLN A 198 -17.54 -8.30 8.32
N THR A 199 -18.63 -7.90 7.68
CA THR A 199 -19.36 -6.68 8.08
C THR A 199 -20.02 -6.88 9.43
N THR A 200 -19.78 -5.92 10.34
CA THR A 200 -20.41 -5.87 11.66
C THR A 200 -21.32 -4.64 11.76
N PRO A 201 -22.11 -4.48 12.83
CA PRO A 201 -22.93 -3.28 13.02
C PRO A 201 -22.14 -1.97 13.07
N ILE A 202 -20.84 -2.01 13.43
CA ILE A 202 -19.98 -0.84 13.62
C ILE A 202 -18.79 -0.76 12.64
N SER A 203 -18.39 -1.87 12.02
CA SER A 203 -17.33 -1.90 11.02
C SER A 203 -17.88 -2.49 9.72
N LYS A 204 -17.77 -1.75 8.64
CA LYS A 204 -18.23 -2.18 7.33
C LYS A 204 -17.09 -2.70 6.48
N VAL A 205 -17.30 -3.84 5.82
CA VAL A 205 -16.43 -4.35 4.77
C VAL A 205 -17.18 -4.25 3.45
N ILE A 206 -16.68 -3.45 2.52
CA ILE A 206 -17.35 -3.10 1.27
C ILE A 206 -16.53 -3.64 0.11
N ALA A 207 -17.08 -4.60 -0.63
CA ALA A 207 -16.45 -5.09 -1.85
C ALA A 207 -16.58 -4.06 -2.98
N VAL A 208 -15.50 -3.82 -3.71
CA VAL A 208 -15.50 -2.94 -4.87
C VAL A 208 -15.03 -3.69 -6.11
N ASP A 209 -15.84 -3.65 -7.17
CA ASP A 209 -15.53 -4.26 -8.46
C ASP A 209 -14.43 -3.48 -9.18
N MET A 210 -13.23 -4.06 -9.27
CA MET A 210 -12.10 -3.49 -10.01
C MET A 210 -11.86 -4.18 -11.36
N PHE A 211 -12.59 -5.26 -11.67
CA PHE A 211 -12.35 -6.08 -12.87
C PHE A 211 -13.31 -5.81 -14.02
N THR A 212 -14.59 -5.50 -13.76
CA THR A 212 -15.55 -5.25 -14.83
C THR A 212 -15.15 -4.01 -15.65
N GLY A 213 -14.85 -4.23 -16.93
CA GLY A 213 -14.40 -3.18 -17.85
C GLY A 213 -12.91 -2.83 -17.73
N PHE A 214 -12.13 -3.50 -16.87
CA PHE A 214 -10.68 -3.40 -16.86
C PHE A 214 -10.10 -4.01 -18.14
N LYS A 215 -9.03 -3.42 -18.69
CA LYS A 215 -8.50 -3.79 -20.02
C LYS A 215 -7.00 -4.04 -19.96
N ASP A 216 -6.49 -4.89 -20.84
CA ASP A 216 -5.06 -5.16 -20.99
C ASP A 216 -4.21 -3.91 -21.19
N ASN A 217 -4.71 -2.94 -21.96
CA ASN A 217 -4.01 -1.69 -22.21
C ASN A 217 -4.00 -0.71 -21.01
N TYR A 218 -4.58 -1.09 -19.88
CA TYR A 218 -4.46 -0.38 -18.60
C TYR A 218 -3.24 -0.85 -17.79
N LEU A 219 -2.53 -1.86 -18.28
CA LEU A 219 -1.34 -2.40 -17.64
C LEU A 219 -0.07 -1.96 -18.37
N HIS A 220 0.96 -1.64 -17.59
CA HIS A 220 2.31 -1.37 -18.07
C HIS A 220 3.03 -2.66 -18.47
N ASP A 221 2.86 -3.69 -17.64
CA ASP A 221 3.43 -5.05 -17.84
C ASP A 221 2.35 -6.11 -17.57
N GLY A 222 2.73 -7.30 -17.12
CA GLY A 222 1.78 -8.38 -16.83
C GLY A 222 0.77 -8.08 -15.73
N VAL A 223 1.10 -7.17 -14.78
CA VAL A 223 0.27 -6.97 -13.57
C VAL A 223 0.18 -5.52 -13.09
N HIS A 224 1.13 -4.63 -13.43
CA HIS A 224 1.19 -3.28 -12.89
C HIS A 224 0.46 -2.26 -13.75
N TYR A 225 -0.17 -1.30 -13.11
CA TYR A 225 -0.94 -0.27 -13.80
C TYR A 225 -0.04 0.69 -14.58
N ASN A 226 -0.51 1.11 -15.76
CA ASN A 226 -0.11 2.39 -16.35
C ASN A 226 -1.05 3.49 -15.86
N LYS A 227 -0.86 4.72 -16.39
CA LYS A 227 -1.70 5.85 -15.99
C LYS A 227 -3.21 5.58 -16.17
N SER A 228 -3.63 4.98 -17.27
CA SER A 228 -5.05 4.70 -17.53
C SER A 228 -5.63 3.66 -16.57
N GLY A 229 -4.82 2.66 -16.18
CA GLY A 229 -5.21 1.69 -15.16
C GLY A 229 -5.29 2.34 -13.78
N ALA A 230 -4.33 3.18 -13.43
CA ALA A 230 -4.36 3.94 -12.19
C ALA A 230 -5.60 4.86 -12.10
N ASP A 231 -5.92 5.59 -13.17
CA ASP A 231 -7.14 6.41 -13.27
C ASP A 231 -8.41 5.56 -13.07
N PHE A 232 -8.48 4.40 -13.72
CA PHE A 232 -9.64 3.50 -13.63
C PHE A 232 -9.87 2.99 -12.20
N ILE A 233 -8.83 2.49 -11.55
CA ILE A 233 -8.90 1.97 -10.17
C ILE A 233 -9.20 3.10 -9.18
N ALA A 234 -8.55 4.25 -9.33
CA ALA A 234 -8.80 5.44 -8.51
C ALA A 234 -10.28 5.86 -8.55
N HIS A 235 -10.85 5.95 -9.75
CA HIS A 235 -12.27 6.31 -9.92
C HIS A 235 -13.21 5.30 -9.24
N ARG A 236 -12.91 4.00 -9.33
CA ARG A 236 -13.71 2.96 -8.65
C ARG A 236 -13.67 3.11 -7.12
N TYR A 237 -12.51 3.38 -6.55
CA TYR A 237 -12.40 3.70 -5.13
C TYR A 237 -13.16 4.97 -4.76
N TYR A 238 -13.03 6.03 -5.56
CA TYR A 238 -13.74 7.28 -5.32
C TYR A 238 -15.26 7.09 -5.28
N GLN A 239 -15.84 6.29 -6.16
CA GLN A 239 -17.26 6.03 -6.18
C GLN A 239 -17.79 5.39 -4.88
N VAL A 240 -16.97 4.64 -4.17
CA VAL A 240 -17.32 4.07 -2.86
C VAL A 240 -16.99 5.07 -1.74
N LEU A 241 -15.83 5.72 -1.81
CA LEU A 241 -15.37 6.65 -0.77
C LEU A 241 -16.32 7.82 -0.55
N LYS A 242 -16.89 8.40 -1.59
CA LYS A 242 -17.85 9.53 -1.48
C LYS A 242 -19.09 9.22 -0.63
N ASP A 243 -19.41 7.93 -0.43
CA ASP A 243 -20.55 7.47 0.36
C ASP A 243 -20.16 7.08 1.80
N VAL A 244 -18.86 7.11 2.13
CA VAL A 244 -18.32 6.74 3.44
C VAL A 244 -17.45 7.82 4.09
N LEU A 245 -17.01 8.83 3.33
CA LEU A 245 -16.25 9.97 3.85
C LEU A 245 -17.17 10.92 4.64
N GLU A 246 -16.61 11.51 5.71
CA GLU A 246 -17.29 12.49 6.60
C GLU A 246 -16.79 13.92 6.38
#